data_6e9b3d3bfa9bcbd0a4c4fb1eb4e63867
#
_entry.id   6e9b3d3bfa9bcbd0a4c4fb1eb4e63867
#
_cell.length_a   1.000
_cell.length_b   1.000
_cell.length_c   1.000
_cell.angle_alpha   90.00
_cell.angle_beta   90.00
_cell.angle_gamma   90.00
#
_symmetry.space_group_name_H-M   'P 1'
#
loop_
_entity.id
_entity.type
_entity.pdbx_description
1 polymer ?
#
loop_
_entity_poly.entity_id
_entity_poly.type
_entity_poly.pdbx_seq_one_letter_code
_entity_poly.pdbx_strand_id
1 'polypeptide(L)'
;MQAEQKGSEQILVLIKPDALLYSLTGFIFERVSAVYNPVIAGLKVVRVTRQLAEEHYVNIKGKPFFEATLRYIMGELHYPAQPEKRRVVAIVYEGPDIVNKVKVYFGPTKPKDAKQLAKEEGIVTLRAQLGYMDYSTDEELIDNAVHASENPVESEREIKLWFEPGDFPSQHRLYEYVESEDHFYCSQQSEGGEYRLLTTREPGSKGIIAPGTLMWKTDYENLLLHRDKKGTPEVPLNSIIEKYVIKTR
;
A
#
# COMPACT_ATOMS: atom_id res chain seq x y z
N MET A 1 -22.78 -12.88 -28.58
CA MET A 1 -22.41 -13.00 -27.17
C MET A 1 -21.88 -11.65 -26.77
N GLN A 2 -22.68 -10.85 -26.06
CA GLN A 2 -22.22 -9.60 -25.44
C GLN A 2 -21.28 -10.03 -24.30
N ALA A 3 -20.00 -9.65 -24.37
CA ALA A 3 -19.12 -9.73 -23.21
C ALA A 3 -19.74 -8.82 -22.15
N GLU A 4 -20.11 -9.37 -20.99
CA GLU A 4 -20.40 -8.59 -19.81
C GLU A 4 -19.23 -7.62 -19.62
N GLN A 5 -19.49 -6.31 -19.72
CA GLN A 5 -18.53 -5.31 -19.30
C GLN A 5 -18.31 -5.52 -17.80
N LYS A 6 -17.28 -6.27 -17.46
CA LYS A 6 -16.77 -6.28 -16.08
C LYS A 6 -16.58 -4.83 -15.67
N GLY A 7 -17.16 -4.43 -14.54
CA GLY A 7 -16.99 -3.09 -13.99
C GLY A 7 -15.51 -2.72 -13.86
N SER A 8 -15.22 -1.44 -13.78
CA SER A 8 -13.85 -0.99 -13.55
C SER A 8 -13.35 -1.51 -12.20
N GLU A 9 -12.14 -2.04 -12.15
CA GLU A 9 -11.45 -2.51 -10.94
C GLU A 9 -10.24 -1.61 -10.70
N GLN A 10 -9.78 -1.56 -9.46
CA GLN A 10 -8.52 -0.91 -9.11
C GLN A 10 -7.55 -1.92 -8.52
N ILE A 11 -6.25 -1.69 -8.71
CA ILE A 11 -5.17 -2.48 -8.12
C ILE A 11 -4.11 -1.57 -7.52
N LEU A 12 -3.65 -1.90 -6.30
CA LEU A 12 -2.45 -1.31 -5.74
C LEU A 12 -1.21 -1.98 -6.36
N VAL A 13 -0.32 -1.13 -6.84
CA VAL A 13 1.04 -1.51 -7.26
C VAL A 13 2.04 -0.69 -6.45
N LEU A 14 3.07 -1.36 -5.88
CA LEU A 14 4.19 -0.67 -5.26
C LEU A 14 5.45 -0.92 -6.09
N ILE A 15 6.17 0.16 -6.43
CA ILE A 15 7.55 0.07 -6.90
C ILE A 15 8.44 0.11 -5.67
N LYS A 16 9.15 -0.97 -5.43
CA LYS A 16 9.87 -1.25 -4.19
C LYS A 16 11.25 -0.58 -4.13
N PRO A 17 11.88 -0.51 -2.94
CA PRO A 17 13.16 0.16 -2.77
C PRO A 17 14.30 -0.36 -3.64
N ASP A 18 14.36 -1.65 -3.92
CA ASP A 18 15.32 -2.26 -4.85
C ASP A 18 15.16 -1.71 -6.27
N ALA A 19 13.93 -1.64 -6.79
CA ALA A 19 13.67 -1.05 -8.10
C ALA A 19 14.02 0.44 -8.16
N LEU A 20 13.82 1.18 -7.06
CA LEU A 20 14.23 2.59 -6.97
C LEU A 20 15.75 2.74 -6.94
N LEU A 21 16.46 1.84 -6.26
CA LEU A 21 17.92 1.81 -6.21
C LEU A 21 18.51 1.65 -7.62
N TYR A 22 17.91 0.81 -8.43
CA TYR A 22 18.36 0.54 -9.81
C TYR A 22 17.69 1.42 -10.88
N SER A 23 16.98 2.48 -10.46
CA SER A 23 16.34 3.46 -11.38
C SER A 23 15.32 2.83 -12.36
N LEU A 24 14.60 1.80 -11.94
CA LEU A 24 13.67 1.05 -12.79
C LEU A 24 12.27 1.65 -12.89
N THR A 25 12.00 2.74 -12.18
CA THR A 25 10.66 3.34 -12.12
C THR A 25 10.09 3.60 -13.52
N GLY A 26 10.86 4.27 -14.38
CA GLY A 26 10.41 4.57 -15.75
C GLY A 26 10.16 3.32 -16.59
N PHE A 27 11.00 2.30 -16.45
CA PHE A 27 10.83 1.02 -17.13
C PHE A 27 9.52 0.32 -16.70
N ILE A 28 9.25 0.26 -15.39
CA ILE A 28 8.04 -0.37 -14.86
C ILE A 28 6.78 0.36 -15.34
N PHE A 29 6.78 1.71 -15.28
CA PHE A 29 5.67 2.53 -15.78
C PHE A 29 5.41 2.29 -17.27
N GLU A 30 6.46 2.37 -18.08
CA GLU A 30 6.35 2.16 -19.54
C GLU A 30 5.77 0.77 -19.84
N ARG A 31 6.25 -0.26 -19.17
CA ARG A 31 5.82 -1.64 -19.43
C ARG A 31 4.36 -1.88 -19.08
N VAL A 32 3.88 -1.38 -17.94
CA VAL A 32 2.47 -1.51 -17.56
C VAL A 32 1.58 -0.72 -18.52
N SER A 33 1.98 0.51 -18.86
CA SER A 33 1.23 1.38 -19.78
C SER A 33 1.18 0.82 -21.20
N ALA A 34 2.29 0.30 -21.72
CA ALA A 34 2.36 -0.27 -23.06
C ALA A 34 1.48 -1.52 -23.25
N VAL A 35 1.34 -2.34 -22.19
CA VAL A 35 0.60 -3.60 -22.29
C VAL A 35 -0.90 -3.41 -22.05
N TYR A 36 -1.31 -2.56 -21.11
CA TYR A 36 -2.70 -2.47 -20.67
C TYR A 36 -3.32 -1.09 -20.79
N ASN A 37 -2.51 -0.04 -20.94
CA ASN A 37 -2.95 1.36 -20.98
C ASN A 37 -3.99 1.68 -19.88
N PRO A 38 -3.74 1.34 -18.60
CA PRO A 38 -4.69 1.57 -17.53
C PRO A 38 -4.76 3.05 -17.19
N VAL A 39 -5.85 3.46 -16.53
CA VAL A 39 -5.90 4.77 -15.89
C VAL A 39 -5.03 4.74 -14.64
N ILE A 40 -4.22 5.78 -14.43
CA ILE A 40 -3.57 6.02 -13.14
C ILE A 40 -4.57 6.80 -12.29
N ALA A 41 -5.26 6.11 -11.39
CA ALA A 41 -6.27 6.70 -10.50
C ALA A 41 -5.64 7.45 -9.33
N GLY A 42 -4.50 6.96 -8.81
CA GLY A 42 -3.76 7.59 -7.73
C GLY A 42 -2.27 7.24 -7.80
N LEU A 43 -1.42 8.18 -7.36
CA LEU A 43 0.03 7.99 -7.31
C LEU A 43 0.64 8.84 -6.21
N LYS A 44 1.51 8.24 -5.40
CA LYS A 44 2.32 8.98 -4.42
C LYS A 44 3.63 8.28 -4.07
N VAL A 45 4.58 9.07 -3.58
CA VAL A 45 5.83 8.58 -3.01
C VAL A 45 5.65 8.51 -1.50
N VAL A 46 5.87 7.33 -0.92
CA VAL A 46 5.61 7.08 0.50
C VAL A 46 6.89 6.64 1.20
N ARG A 47 7.18 7.27 2.32
CA ARG A 47 8.12 6.74 3.30
C ARG A 47 7.36 5.74 4.18
N VAL A 48 7.66 4.47 4.03
CA VAL A 48 6.94 3.41 4.71
C VAL A 48 7.31 3.40 6.19
N THR A 49 6.31 3.60 7.05
CA THR A 49 6.46 3.41 8.50
C THR A 49 6.42 1.92 8.84
N ARG A 50 6.95 1.56 10.00
CA ARG A 50 6.88 0.18 10.48
C ARG A 50 5.44 -0.31 10.57
N GLN A 51 4.55 0.53 11.08
CA GLN A 51 3.14 0.20 11.21
C GLN A 51 2.48 -0.06 9.85
N LEU A 52 2.68 0.84 8.86
CA LEU A 52 2.16 0.63 7.50
C LEU A 52 2.67 -0.69 6.91
N ALA A 53 3.94 -1.02 7.14
CA ALA A 53 4.53 -2.27 6.68
C ALA A 53 3.88 -3.50 7.36
N GLU A 54 3.68 -3.45 8.68
CA GLU A 54 3.04 -4.54 9.44
C GLU A 54 1.60 -4.79 9.00
N GLU A 55 0.82 -3.72 8.77
CA GLU A 55 -0.55 -3.81 8.29
C GLU A 55 -0.62 -4.31 6.83
N HIS A 56 0.31 -3.86 5.99
CA HIS A 56 0.37 -4.33 4.60
C HIS A 56 0.67 -5.83 4.53
N TYR A 57 1.61 -6.29 5.33
CA TYR A 57 2.04 -7.69 5.37
C TYR A 57 1.40 -8.52 6.49
N VAL A 58 0.20 -8.12 6.96
CA VAL A 58 -0.51 -8.82 8.05
C VAL A 58 -0.69 -10.31 7.79
N ASN A 59 -0.89 -10.72 6.53
CA ASN A 59 -1.11 -12.10 6.10
C ASN A 59 0.13 -13.01 6.28
N ILE A 60 1.32 -12.44 6.43
CA ILE A 60 2.55 -13.20 6.67
C ILE A 60 3.12 -13.00 8.09
N LYS A 61 2.36 -12.34 8.96
CA LYS A 61 2.74 -12.14 10.35
C LYS A 61 3.03 -13.49 11.02
N GLY A 62 4.17 -13.58 11.72
CA GLY A 62 4.63 -14.81 12.38
C GLY A 62 5.41 -15.77 11.46
N LYS A 63 5.59 -15.46 10.18
CA LYS A 63 6.50 -16.23 9.30
C LYS A 63 7.96 -15.83 9.59
N PRO A 64 8.93 -16.76 9.42
CA PRO A 64 10.35 -16.47 9.69
C PRO A 64 10.89 -15.23 8.95
N PHE A 65 10.43 -15.01 7.71
CA PHE A 65 10.86 -13.91 6.86
C PHE A 65 10.08 -12.60 7.07
N PHE A 66 9.15 -12.54 8.04
CA PHE A 66 8.29 -11.35 8.26
C PHE A 66 9.13 -10.09 8.52
N GLU A 67 10.05 -10.15 9.48
CA GLU A 67 10.88 -8.99 9.84
C GLU A 67 11.78 -8.53 8.70
N ALA A 68 12.35 -9.46 7.95
CA ALA A 68 13.14 -9.14 6.76
C ALA A 68 12.29 -8.44 5.69
N THR A 69 11.05 -8.90 5.48
CA THR A 69 10.10 -8.27 4.55
C THR A 69 9.73 -6.85 4.97
N LEU A 70 9.52 -6.60 6.27
CA LEU A 70 9.26 -5.24 6.77
C LEU A 70 10.45 -4.31 6.51
N ARG A 71 11.66 -4.73 6.86
CA ARG A 71 12.89 -3.97 6.63
C ARG A 71 13.13 -3.71 5.14
N TYR A 72 12.77 -4.66 4.30
CA TYR A 72 12.83 -4.52 2.85
C TYR A 72 11.92 -3.41 2.35
N ILE A 73 10.61 -3.48 2.64
CA ILE A 73 9.65 -2.49 2.13
C ILE A 73 9.90 -1.10 2.72
N MET A 74 10.41 -1.00 3.95
CA MET A 74 10.85 0.26 4.56
C MET A 74 12.14 0.83 3.92
N GLY A 75 12.80 0.07 3.04
CA GLY A 75 14.03 0.49 2.35
C GLY A 75 15.30 0.42 3.19
N GLU A 76 15.27 -0.21 4.35
CA GLU A 76 16.41 -0.30 5.26
C GLU A 76 17.55 -1.13 4.69
N LEU A 77 17.20 -2.17 3.91
CA LEU A 77 18.17 -3.08 3.30
C LEU A 77 18.89 -2.45 2.11
N HIS A 78 18.17 -1.63 1.31
CA HIS A 78 18.68 -1.02 0.10
C HIS A 78 19.32 0.35 0.32
N TYR A 79 18.90 1.04 1.38
CA TYR A 79 19.43 2.36 1.76
C TYR A 79 19.81 2.39 3.24
N PRO A 80 20.79 1.53 3.69
CA PRO A 80 21.14 1.44 5.12
C PRO A 80 21.75 2.76 5.65
N ALA A 81 22.60 3.40 4.86
CA ALA A 81 23.28 4.65 5.22
C ALA A 81 22.60 5.93 4.69
N GLN A 82 21.46 5.81 4.02
CA GLN A 82 20.76 6.93 3.36
C GLN A 82 19.26 6.90 3.70
N PRO A 83 18.87 7.13 4.96
CA PRO A 83 17.48 7.03 5.40
C PRO A 83 16.54 8.01 4.68
N GLU A 84 17.05 9.11 4.14
CA GLU A 84 16.30 10.08 3.33
C GLU A 84 15.85 9.52 1.98
N LYS A 85 16.48 8.43 1.50
CA LYS A 85 16.14 7.75 0.25
C LYS A 85 15.17 6.59 0.44
N ARG A 86 14.86 6.22 1.68
CA ARG A 86 13.95 5.10 2.00
C ARG A 86 12.52 5.46 1.65
N ARG A 87 12.01 4.93 0.55
CA ARG A 87 10.66 5.18 0.03
C ARG A 87 10.21 4.10 -0.93
N VAL A 88 8.92 4.10 -1.23
CA VAL A 88 8.31 3.36 -2.34
C VAL A 88 7.50 4.33 -3.20
N VAL A 89 7.20 3.94 -4.45
CA VAL A 89 6.17 4.61 -5.25
C VAL A 89 4.93 3.73 -5.20
N ALA A 90 3.85 4.26 -4.65
CA ALA A 90 2.54 3.62 -4.61
C ALA A 90 1.69 4.15 -5.75
N ILE A 91 1.07 3.24 -6.51
CA ILE A 91 0.28 3.54 -7.70
C ILE A 91 -1.03 2.78 -7.59
N VAL A 92 -2.13 3.43 -7.92
CA VAL A 92 -3.41 2.76 -8.15
C VAL A 92 -3.72 2.82 -9.64
N TYR A 93 -3.71 1.66 -10.28
CA TYR A 93 -4.19 1.51 -11.65
C TYR A 93 -5.66 1.10 -11.66
N GLU A 94 -6.41 1.66 -12.62
CA GLU A 94 -7.81 1.37 -12.82
C GLU A 94 -8.07 0.89 -14.25
N GLY A 95 -8.93 -0.14 -14.40
CA GLY A 95 -9.34 -0.67 -15.69
C GLY A 95 -10.12 -1.98 -15.58
N PRO A 96 -10.64 -2.49 -16.69
CA PRO A 96 -11.36 -3.76 -16.68
C PRO A 96 -10.41 -4.93 -16.45
N ASP A 97 -10.73 -5.79 -15.46
CA ASP A 97 -9.93 -6.97 -15.09
C ASP A 97 -8.46 -6.66 -14.77
N ILE A 98 -8.21 -5.42 -14.27
CA ILE A 98 -6.84 -4.91 -14.10
C ILE A 98 -6.06 -5.69 -13.03
N VAL A 99 -6.75 -6.22 -12.00
CA VAL A 99 -6.12 -7.00 -10.94
C VAL A 99 -5.48 -8.26 -11.52
N ASN A 100 -6.23 -9.03 -12.29
CA ASN A 100 -5.72 -10.24 -12.91
C ASN A 100 -4.63 -9.93 -13.96
N LYS A 101 -4.86 -8.95 -14.80
CA LYS A 101 -3.92 -8.55 -15.86
C LYS A 101 -2.54 -8.18 -15.30
N VAL A 102 -2.50 -7.32 -14.30
CA VAL A 102 -1.23 -6.86 -13.69
C VAL A 102 -0.53 -8.01 -12.97
N LYS A 103 -1.27 -8.86 -12.25
CA LYS A 103 -0.70 -10.05 -11.59
C LYS A 103 -0.04 -11.00 -12.58
N VAL A 104 -0.75 -11.37 -13.63
CA VAL A 104 -0.23 -12.27 -14.69
C VAL A 104 1.01 -11.65 -15.32
N TYR A 105 0.98 -10.36 -15.62
CA TYR A 105 2.11 -9.66 -16.22
C TYR A 105 3.32 -9.55 -15.28
N PHE A 106 3.11 -9.31 -13.99
CA PHE A 106 4.22 -9.27 -13.04
C PHE A 106 4.83 -10.64 -12.80
N GLY A 107 4.01 -11.68 -12.87
CA GLY A 107 4.44 -13.08 -12.73
C GLY A 107 4.73 -13.50 -11.28
N PRO A 108 5.30 -14.70 -11.12
CA PRO A 108 5.61 -15.26 -9.81
C PRO A 108 6.42 -14.33 -8.91
N THR A 109 6.16 -14.39 -7.60
CA THR A 109 6.86 -13.55 -6.60
C THR A 109 8.36 -13.78 -6.60
N LYS A 110 8.79 -15.03 -6.77
CA LYS A 110 10.21 -15.38 -6.91
C LYS A 110 10.66 -15.19 -8.36
N PRO A 111 11.59 -14.27 -8.64
CA PRO A 111 12.07 -14.06 -9.99
C PRO A 111 12.73 -15.30 -10.63
N LYS A 112 13.27 -16.22 -9.83
CA LYS A 112 13.75 -17.52 -10.30
C LYS A 112 12.62 -18.29 -10.99
N ASP A 113 11.44 -18.33 -10.38
CA ASP A 113 10.26 -19.01 -10.93
C ASP A 113 9.76 -18.27 -12.17
N ALA A 114 9.81 -16.94 -12.16
CA ALA A 114 9.46 -16.11 -13.31
C ALA A 114 10.39 -16.36 -14.52
N LYS A 115 11.69 -16.50 -14.29
CA LYS A 115 12.67 -16.87 -15.32
C LYS A 115 12.46 -18.29 -15.84
N GLN A 116 12.10 -19.21 -14.94
CA GLN A 116 11.79 -20.58 -15.32
C GLN A 116 10.56 -20.63 -16.21
N LEU A 117 9.49 -19.94 -15.85
CA LEU A 117 8.27 -19.81 -16.64
C LEU A 117 8.56 -19.25 -18.03
N ALA A 118 9.40 -18.22 -18.13
CA ALA A 118 9.83 -17.65 -19.40
C ALA A 118 10.59 -18.65 -20.27
N LYS A 119 11.45 -19.49 -19.64
CA LYS A 119 12.25 -20.49 -20.33
C LYS A 119 11.41 -21.70 -20.79
N GLU A 120 10.48 -22.15 -19.98
CA GLU A 120 9.72 -23.39 -20.24
C GLU A 120 8.47 -23.14 -21.09
N GLU A 121 7.77 -22.03 -20.85
CA GLU A 121 6.48 -21.72 -21.48
C GLU A 121 6.53 -20.52 -22.43
N GLY A 122 7.67 -19.84 -22.53
CA GLY A 122 7.81 -18.62 -23.34
C GLY A 122 7.09 -17.39 -22.79
N ILE A 123 6.58 -17.44 -21.54
CA ILE A 123 5.84 -16.37 -20.89
C ILE A 123 6.81 -15.41 -20.22
N VAL A 124 7.04 -14.26 -20.85
CA VAL A 124 7.97 -13.23 -20.35
C VAL A 124 7.23 -12.25 -19.46
N THR A 125 7.32 -12.46 -18.14
CA THR A 125 6.73 -11.58 -17.14
C THR A 125 7.66 -10.41 -16.81
N LEU A 126 7.14 -9.38 -16.11
CA LEU A 126 7.93 -8.22 -15.69
C LEU A 126 9.12 -8.66 -14.81
N ARG A 127 8.89 -9.55 -13.84
CA ARG A 127 9.97 -10.06 -12.96
C ARG A 127 11.00 -10.91 -13.70
N ALA A 128 10.61 -11.60 -14.76
CA ALA A 128 11.57 -12.29 -15.62
C ALA A 128 12.44 -11.30 -16.42
N GLN A 129 11.88 -10.18 -16.86
CA GLN A 129 12.62 -9.12 -17.58
C GLN A 129 13.57 -8.35 -16.68
N LEU A 130 13.27 -8.21 -15.41
CA LEU A 130 14.11 -7.55 -14.41
C LEU A 130 15.38 -8.33 -14.03
N GLY A 131 15.60 -9.42 -14.55
CA GLY A 131 16.61 -10.51 -14.58
C GLY A 131 17.98 -10.35 -13.93
N TYR A 132 18.40 -9.16 -13.53
CA TYR A 132 19.70 -8.93 -12.88
C TYR A 132 19.60 -9.04 -11.34
N MET A 133 18.40 -9.23 -10.81
CA MET A 133 18.21 -9.44 -9.39
C MET A 133 18.77 -10.79 -9.04
N ASP A 134 20.06 -10.80 -8.76
CA ASP A 134 20.72 -11.96 -8.23
C ASP A 134 20.48 -11.99 -6.72
N TYR A 135 20.00 -13.12 -6.27
CA TYR A 135 19.55 -13.29 -4.92
C TYR A 135 20.75 -13.35 -4.01
N SER A 136 20.75 -12.50 -3.02
CA SER A 136 21.60 -12.69 -1.88
C SER A 136 21.47 -14.15 -1.42
N THR A 137 22.54 -14.68 -0.89
CA THR A 137 22.65 -16.03 -0.33
C THR A 137 21.62 -16.33 0.77
N ASP A 138 20.77 -15.35 1.09
CA ASP A 138 19.73 -15.42 2.10
C ASP A 138 18.41 -15.78 1.41
N GLU A 139 18.00 -17.05 1.49
CA GLU A 139 16.76 -17.57 0.88
C GLU A 139 15.49 -16.87 1.38
N GLU A 140 15.59 -16.09 2.46
CA GLU A 140 14.49 -15.39 3.09
C GLU A 140 14.24 -13.99 2.49
N LEU A 141 15.22 -13.41 1.79
CA LEU A 141 15.10 -12.08 1.21
C LEU A 141 15.13 -12.13 -0.31
N ILE A 142 14.07 -11.69 -0.95
CA ILE A 142 13.90 -11.71 -2.41
C ILE A 142 13.62 -10.31 -2.92
N ASP A 143 14.61 -9.74 -3.63
CA ASP A 143 14.42 -8.53 -4.44
C ASP A 143 13.57 -8.87 -5.65
N ASN A 144 12.37 -8.30 -5.74
CA ASN A 144 11.43 -8.59 -6.82
C ASN A 144 10.74 -7.36 -7.41
N ALA A 145 11.30 -6.21 -7.16
CA ALA A 145 11.00 -4.88 -7.73
C ALA A 145 9.62 -4.32 -7.46
N VAL A 146 8.58 -5.14 -7.54
CA VAL A 146 7.19 -4.69 -7.50
C VAL A 146 6.34 -5.55 -6.59
N HIS A 147 5.31 -4.91 -6.01
CA HIS A 147 4.15 -5.57 -5.42
C HIS A 147 2.92 -5.30 -6.27
N ALA A 148 2.00 -6.22 -6.29
CA ALA A 148 0.64 -6.07 -6.81
C ALA A 148 -0.32 -6.82 -5.90
N SER A 149 -1.47 -6.23 -5.61
CA SER A 149 -2.52 -6.84 -4.80
C SER A 149 -2.95 -8.20 -5.35
N GLU A 150 -3.19 -9.17 -4.46
CA GLU A 150 -3.41 -10.58 -4.83
C GLU A 150 -4.75 -10.82 -5.54
N ASN A 151 -5.79 -10.10 -5.14
CA ASN A 151 -7.15 -10.22 -5.67
C ASN A 151 -7.91 -8.90 -5.41
N PRO A 152 -9.15 -8.74 -5.92
CA PRO A 152 -9.91 -7.50 -5.73
C PRO A 152 -10.17 -7.13 -4.26
N VAL A 153 -10.37 -8.11 -3.37
CA VAL A 153 -10.62 -7.88 -1.93
C VAL A 153 -9.35 -7.32 -1.26
N GLU A 154 -8.21 -7.95 -1.51
CA GLU A 154 -6.92 -7.46 -1.03
C GLU A 154 -6.57 -6.11 -1.67
N SER A 155 -6.95 -5.88 -2.92
CA SER A 155 -6.74 -4.59 -3.58
C SER A 155 -7.49 -3.48 -2.87
N GLU A 156 -8.77 -3.66 -2.57
CA GLU A 156 -9.55 -2.67 -1.80
C GLU A 156 -8.92 -2.40 -0.43
N ARG A 157 -8.57 -3.47 0.31
CA ARG A 157 -7.93 -3.36 1.63
C ARG A 157 -6.63 -2.58 1.56
N GLU A 158 -5.76 -2.95 0.63
CA GLU A 158 -4.45 -2.32 0.46
C GLU A 158 -4.57 -0.88 -0.04
N ILE A 159 -5.47 -0.58 -0.97
CA ILE A 159 -5.72 0.79 -1.43
C ILE A 159 -6.18 1.67 -0.26
N LYS A 160 -7.14 1.21 0.53
CA LYS A 160 -7.61 1.94 1.72
C LYS A 160 -6.52 2.12 2.78
N LEU A 161 -5.58 1.17 2.88
CA LEU A 161 -4.45 1.28 3.78
C LEU A 161 -3.43 2.34 3.32
N TRP A 162 -3.13 2.39 2.03
CA TRP A 162 -2.08 3.24 1.47
C TRP A 162 -2.56 4.63 1.07
N PHE A 163 -3.82 4.81 0.73
CA PHE A 163 -4.40 6.04 0.18
C PHE A 163 -5.57 6.53 1.00
N GLU A 164 -5.78 7.84 0.96
CA GLU A 164 -6.98 8.49 1.45
C GLU A 164 -7.94 8.76 0.27
N PRO A 165 -9.27 8.94 0.51
CA PRO A 165 -10.18 9.32 -0.57
C PRO A 165 -9.76 10.61 -1.28
N GLY A 166 -9.11 11.54 -0.56
CA GLY A 166 -8.58 12.79 -1.08
C GLY A 166 -7.43 12.65 -2.08
N ASP A 167 -6.73 11.52 -2.08
CA ASP A 167 -5.65 11.22 -3.03
C ASP A 167 -6.18 10.94 -4.46
N PHE A 168 -7.51 10.78 -4.62
CA PHE A 168 -8.14 10.43 -5.90
C PHE A 168 -9.00 11.59 -6.45
N PRO A 169 -8.97 11.84 -7.76
CA PRO A 169 -10.04 12.56 -8.43
C PRO A 169 -11.40 11.90 -8.14
N SER A 170 -12.47 12.68 -7.99
CA SER A 170 -13.77 12.16 -7.55
C SER A 170 -14.31 10.99 -8.39
N GLN A 171 -14.07 11.01 -9.70
CA GLN A 171 -14.52 9.98 -10.64
C GLN A 171 -13.77 8.63 -10.49
N HIS A 172 -12.67 8.61 -9.74
CA HIS A 172 -11.83 7.42 -9.51
C HIS A 172 -11.89 6.92 -8.06
N ARG A 173 -12.83 7.45 -7.24
CA ARG A 173 -13.11 6.96 -5.89
C ARG A 173 -14.10 5.81 -5.96
N LEU A 174 -13.62 4.60 -6.21
CA LEU A 174 -14.50 3.44 -6.38
C LEU A 174 -15.07 2.90 -5.06
N TYR A 175 -14.45 3.22 -3.92
CA TYR A 175 -14.87 2.70 -2.62
C TYR A 175 -15.62 3.74 -1.81
N GLU A 176 -16.50 3.28 -0.91
CA GLU A 176 -17.32 4.15 -0.07
C GLU A 176 -16.46 5.03 0.85
N TYR A 177 -16.78 6.30 0.87
CA TYR A 177 -16.16 7.31 1.73
C TYR A 177 -17.22 8.23 2.33
N VAL A 178 -16.86 8.91 3.41
CA VAL A 178 -17.70 9.88 4.12
C VAL A 178 -16.88 11.13 4.44
N GLU A 179 -17.58 12.23 4.70
CA GLU A 179 -17.00 13.40 5.38
C GLU A 179 -17.20 13.22 6.88
N SER A 180 -16.14 13.34 7.67
CA SER A 180 -16.26 13.28 9.12
C SER A 180 -17.15 14.42 9.63
N GLU A 181 -18.16 14.09 10.41
CA GLU A 181 -19.02 15.10 11.08
C GLU A 181 -18.43 15.52 12.42
N ASP A 182 -17.57 14.69 13.01
CA ASP A 182 -17.04 14.82 14.35
C ASP A 182 -15.61 15.38 14.38
N HIS A 183 -15.26 15.97 15.53
CA HIS A 183 -13.89 16.22 15.90
C HIS A 183 -13.32 15.01 16.66
N PHE A 184 -12.15 14.52 16.26
CA PHE A 184 -11.41 13.53 17.03
C PHE A 184 -10.08 14.11 17.45
N TYR A 185 -9.86 14.20 18.74
CA TYR A 185 -8.58 14.62 19.30
C TYR A 185 -7.74 13.41 19.63
N CYS A 186 -6.44 13.49 19.41
CA CYS A 186 -5.53 12.40 19.73
C CYS A 186 -4.28 12.89 20.48
N SER A 187 -3.77 12.02 21.32
CA SER A 187 -2.45 12.16 21.94
C SER A 187 -1.59 10.97 21.56
N GLN A 188 -0.27 11.19 21.55
CA GLN A 188 0.72 10.15 21.32
C GLN A 188 1.69 10.17 22.51
N GLN A 189 1.91 9.03 23.15
CA GLN A 189 2.74 8.96 24.38
C GLN A 189 4.22 9.25 24.12
N SER A 190 4.71 8.86 22.92
CA SER A 190 6.08 9.12 22.45
C SER A 190 6.10 9.21 20.94
N GLU A 191 7.17 9.74 20.34
CA GLU A 191 7.34 9.72 18.89
C GLU A 191 7.40 8.26 18.40
N GLY A 192 6.50 7.89 17.47
CA GLY A 192 6.32 6.50 16.99
C GLY A 192 5.54 5.59 17.94
N GLY A 193 5.03 6.10 19.08
CA GLY A 193 4.21 5.34 20.02
C GLY A 193 2.73 5.24 19.62
N GLU A 194 1.96 4.51 20.41
CA GLU A 194 0.53 4.33 20.20
C GLU A 194 -0.26 5.63 20.37
N TYR A 195 -1.23 5.83 19.50
CA TYR A 195 -2.20 6.91 19.63
C TYR A 195 -3.33 6.53 20.58
N ARG A 196 -3.84 7.54 21.28
CA ARG A 196 -5.06 7.45 22.08
C ARG A 196 -6.03 8.54 21.65
N LEU A 197 -7.29 8.17 21.47
CA LEU A 197 -8.37 9.15 21.30
C LEU A 197 -8.70 9.83 22.63
N LEU A 198 -8.94 11.12 22.54
CA LEU A 198 -9.35 11.96 23.64
C LEU A 198 -10.80 12.40 23.41
N THR A 199 -11.57 12.50 24.50
CA THR A 199 -12.98 12.93 24.42
C THR A 199 -13.13 14.44 24.16
N THR A 200 -12.12 15.20 24.53
CA THR A 200 -12.07 16.66 24.34
C THR A 200 -10.63 17.08 24.01
N ARG A 201 -10.47 18.31 23.55
CA ARG A 201 -9.16 18.90 23.37
C ARG A 201 -8.52 19.11 24.76
N GLU A 202 -7.47 18.39 25.02
CA GLU A 202 -6.69 18.50 26.27
C GLU A 202 -5.33 19.19 25.99
N PRO A 203 -4.72 19.83 27.01
CA PRO A 203 -3.31 20.23 26.92
C PRO A 203 -2.44 19.02 26.58
N GLY A 204 -1.68 19.11 25.50
CA GLY A 204 -0.86 17.99 25.00
C GLY A 204 -1.53 17.15 23.90
N SER A 205 -2.74 17.50 23.42
CA SER A 205 -3.27 16.94 22.17
C SER A 205 -2.29 17.24 21.03
N LYS A 206 -1.81 16.19 20.36
CA LYS A 206 -0.81 16.31 19.29
C LYS A 206 -1.40 16.26 17.89
N GLY A 207 -2.70 16.02 17.78
CA GLY A 207 -3.37 15.97 16.51
C GLY A 207 -4.89 16.04 16.60
N ILE A 208 -5.48 16.37 15.49
CA ILE A 208 -6.92 16.47 15.31
C ILE A 208 -7.32 15.89 13.96
N ILE A 209 -8.44 15.14 13.92
CA ILE A 209 -9.21 14.89 12.69
C ILE A 209 -10.40 15.83 12.77
N ALA A 210 -10.48 16.76 11.83
CA ALA A 210 -11.50 17.80 11.82
C ALA A 210 -12.76 17.35 11.08
N PRO A 211 -13.93 17.96 11.37
CA PRO A 211 -15.10 17.84 10.50
C PRO A 211 -14.78 18.23 9.07
N GLY A 212 -15.42 17.57 8.10
CA GLY A 212 -15.14 17.75 6.68
C GLY A 212 -13.93 16.94 6.18
N THR A 213 -13.21 16.21 7.05
CA THR A 213 -12.16 15.29 6.60
C THR A 213 -12.78 14.16 5.80
N LEU A 214 -12.35 14.00 4.54
CA LEU A 214 -12.75 12.87 3.70
C LEU A 214 -12.06 11.61 4.20
N MET A 215 -12.85 10.61 4.58
CA MET A 215 -12.37 9.34 5.14
C MET A 215 -13.02 8.17 4.42
N TRP A 216 -12.29 7.06 4.29
CA TRP A 216 -12.96 5.80 3.93
C TRP A 216 -14.02 5.48 4.96
N LYS A 217 -15.20 5.06 4.52
CA LYS A 217 -16.33 4.72 5.41
C LYS A 217 -15.91 3.69 6.47
N THR A 218 -15.15 2.69 6.06
CA THR A 218 -14.59 1.67 6.98
C THR A 218 -13.70 2.28 8.05
N ASP A 219 -12.84 3.24 7.70
CA ASP A 219 -11.98 3.91 8.68
C ASP A 219 -12.78 4.76 9.66
N TYR A 220 -13.79 5.49 9.16
CA TYR A 220 -14.66 6.31 10.00
C TYR A 220 -15.48 5.46 10.99
N GLU A 221 -16.07 4.37 10.53
CA GLU A 221 -16.81 3.44 11.38
C GLU A 221 -15.92 2.81 12.44
N ASN A 222 -14.71 2.38 12.10
CA ASN A 222 -13.74 1.87 13.05
C ASN A 222 -13.27 2.95 14.05
N LEU A 223 -13.10 4.20 13.61
CA LEU A 223 -12.76 5.32 14.49
C LEU A 223 -13.85 5.55 15.55
N LEU A 224 -15.13 5.45 15.16
CA LEU A 224 -16.26 5.51 16.10
C LEU A 224 -16.25 4.35 17.09
N LEU A 225 -15.94 3.12 16.65
CA LEU A 225 -15.81 1.96 17.55
C LEU A 225 -14.70 2.17 18.57
N HIS A 226 -13.54 2.69 18.16
CA HIS A 226 -12.44 3.04 19.08
C HIS A 226 -12.83 4.13 20.08
N ARG A 227 -13.57 5.17 19.62
CA ARG A 227 -14.05 6.26 20.49
C ARG A 227 -15.05 5.76 21.53
N ASP A 228 -16.05 5.03 21.08
CA ASP A 228 -17.19 4.64 21.90
C ASP A 228 -16.90 3.38 22.73
N LYS A 229 -15.77 2.72 22.49
CA LYS A 229 -15.37 1.44 23.11
C LYS A 229 -16.46 0.37 22.95
N LYS A 230 -17.11 0.34 21.80
CA LYS A 230 -18.18 -0.60 21.48
C LYS A 230 -17.75 -1.50 20.32
N GLY A 231 -17.93 -2.81 20.47
CA GLY A 231 -17.55 -3.78 19.45
C GLY A 231 -16.04 -4.00 19.34
N THR A 232 -15.63 -4.68 18.27
CA THR A 232 -14.21 -4.98 17.97
C THR A 232 -13.83 -4.26 16.69
N PRO A 233 -12.98 -3.21 16.76
CA PRO A 233 -12.47 -2.56 15.56
C PRO A 233 -11.63 -3.53 14.71
N GLU A 234 -11.83 -3.49 13.39
CA GLU A 234 -11.06 -4.29 12.43
C GLU A 234 -9.82 -3.53 11.93
N VAL A 235 -9.90 -2.18 11.92
CA VAL A 235 -8.79 -1.32 11.52
C VAL A 235 -8.14 -0.74 12.78
N PRO A 236 -6.81 -0.91 12.96
CA PRO A 236 -6.09 -0.37 14.10
C PRO A 236 -6.17 1.16 14.17
N LEU A 237 -6.34 1.70 15.38
CA LEU A 237 -6.47 3.14 15.61
C LEU A 237 -5.29 3.92 15.03
N ASN A 238 -4.08 3.43 15.20
CA ASN A 238 -2.89 4.10 14.71
C ASN A 238 -2.89 4.23 13.18
N SER A 239 -3.33 3.19 12.44
CA SER A 239 -3.44 3.22 10.98
C SER A 239 -4.40 4.29 10.49
N ILE A 240 -5.51 4.48 11.21
CA ILE A 240 -6.49 5.54 10.90
C ILE A 240 -5.88 6.91 11.19
N ILE A 241 -5.34 7.09 12.40
CA ILE A 241 -4.83 8.40 12.82
C ILE A 241 -3.64 8.83 11.94
N GLU A 242 -2.72 7.94 11.60
CA GLU A 242 -1.57 8.29 10.75
C GLU A 242 -1.98 8.80 9.37
N LYS A 243 -3.10 8.32 8.84
CA LYS A 243 -3.65 8.80 7.56
C LYS A 243 -4.26 10.20 7.65
N TYR A 244 -5.14 10.43 8.64
CA TYR A 244 -6.05 11.57 8.62
C TYR A 244 -5.69 12.70 9.59
N VAL A 245 -4.72 12.48 10.47
CA VAL A 245 -4.43 13.46 11.52
C VAL A 245 -3.71 14.70 10.97
N ILE A 246 -4.26 15.86 11.28
CA ILE A 246 -3.55 17.13 11.15
C ILE A 246 -2.71 17.29 12.42
N LYS A 247 -1.38 17.21 12.27
CA LYS A 247 -0.47 17.42 13.41
C LYS A 247 -0.51 18.88 13.84
N THR A 248 -0.96 19.15 15.04
CA THR A 248 -0.85 20.48 15.64
C THR A 248 0.59 20.71 16.09
N ARG A 249 1.17 21.85 15.66
CA ARG A 249 2.50 22.30 16.08
C ARG A 249 2.50 22.76 17.53
#